data_d1e7507932b39bfacf28232c7f1302bb
#
_entry.id   d1e7507932b39bfacf28232c7f1302bb
#
_cell.length_a   1.000
_cell.length_b   1.000
_cell.length_c   1.000
_cell.angle_alpha   90.00
_cell.angle_beta   90.00
_cell.angle_gamma   90.00
#
_symmetry.space_group_name_H-M   'P 1'
#
loop_
_entity.id
_entity.type
_entity.pdbx_description
1 polymer ?
#
loop_
_entity_poly.entity_id
_entity_poly.type
_entity_poly.pdbx_seq_one_letter_code
_entity_poly.pdbx_strand_id
1 'polypeptide(L)'
;DPKSTRSRGIQPDHEVYISYDQIAVEDIAPLQDELKLNPTAVESAYLVYALYKDRWLRTLLSLEGPDVEEFANEIGAHPGSLVALHRKLKRLENFPFMVKKGGGDDDCVDRIMQYLDAGINVVLEFGQQTSMLCYLLVANIISRRIHEMYVRKCEKFYSTQNPDDQPRQLMITIEEAHKFLNPAAAKQTIFGTIAREMRKYYVSLLVVDQRPSGIDD
;
A
#
# COMPACT_ATOMS: atom_id res chain seq x y z
N ASP A 1 5.88 2.82 14.26
CA ASP A 1 5.49 2.78 15.69
C ASP A 1 6.09 3.98 16.42
N PRO A 2 5.30 5.06 16.65
CA PRO A 2 5.81 6.30 17.26
C PRO A 2 6.39 6.11 18.66
N LYS A 3 5.86 5.18 19.44
CA LYS A 3 6.33 4.92 20.80
C LYS A 3 7.76 4.36 20.78
N SER A 4 8.02 3.42 19.87
CA SER A 4 9.35 2.83 19.72
C SER A 4 10.38 3.87 19.23
N THR A 5 10.00 4.74 18.31
CA THR A 5 10.85 5.80 17.79
C THR A 5 11.23 6.80 18.91
N ARG A 6 10.23 7.24 19.68
CA ARG A 6 10.43 8.15 20.82
C ARG A 6 11.28 7.52 21.94
N SER A 7 11.16 6.22 22.19
CA SER A 7 11.96 5.53 23.22
C SER A 7 13.45 5.50 22.87
N ARG A 8 13.81 5.69 21.60
CA ARG A 8 15.19 5.84 21.11
C ARG A 8 15.68 7.29 21.08
N GLY A 9 14.90 8.23 21.63
CA GLY A 9 15.24 9.66 21.65
C GLY A 9 15.00 10.37 20.32
N ILE A 10 14.33 9.74 19.36
CA ILE A 10 14.01 10.32 18.05
C ILE A 10 12.57 10.83 18.10
N GLN A 11 12.38 12.09 17.73
CA GLN A 11 11.05 12.67 17.57
C GLN A 11 10.65 12.53 16.08
N PRO A 12 9.61 11.75 15.75
CA PRO A 12 9.12 11.71 14.38
C PRO A 12 8.45 13.06 14.03
N ASP A 13 8.65 13.55 12.82
CA ASP A 13 7.98 14.76 12.34
C ASP A 13 6.48 14.52 12.19
N HIS A 14 6.10 13.31 11.75
CA HIS A 14 4.71 12.91 11.57
C HIS A 14 4.49 11.45 11.94
N GLU A 15 3.29 11.16 12.42
CA GLU A 15 2.79 9.79 12.59
C GLU A 15 1.93 9.41 11.40
N VAL A 16 2.19 8.25 10.80
CA VAL A 16 1.44 7.78 9.64
C VAL A 16 0.16 7.09 10.09
N TYR A 17 -0.97 7.58 9.61
CA TYR A 17 -2.26 6.94 9.70
C TYR A 17 -2.79 6.69 8.29
N ILE A 18 -3.34 5.50 8.06
CA ILE A 18 -3.90 5.07 6.77
C ILE A 18 -5.37 4.75 6.98
N SER A 19 -6.24 5.41 6.23
CA SER A 19 -7.66 5.10 6.29
C SER A 19 -8.00 3.92 5.38
N TYR A 20 -9.08 3.20 5.72
CA TYR A 20 -9.57 2.12 4.87
C TYR A 20 -9.94 2.59 3.46
N ASP A 21 -10.34 3.84 3.31
CA ASP A 21 -10.71 4.45 2.03
C ASP A 21 -9.51 4.69 1.11
N GLN A 22 -8.27 4.63 1.63
CA GLN A 22 -7.03 4.76 0.87
C GLN A 22 -6.49 3.44 0.33
N ILE A 23 -7.06 2.32 0.79
CA ILE A 23 -6.62 0.98 0.41
C ILE A 23 -7.41 0.52 -0.82
N ALA A 24 -6.73 0.40 -1.94
CA ALA A 24 -7.30 -0.16 -3.16
C ALA A 24 -7.26 -1.71 -3.12
N VAL A 25 -8.03 -2.35 -3.98
CA VAL A 25 -7.96 -3.82 -4.12
C VAL A 25 -6.59 -4.25 -4.62
N GLU A 26 -5.95 -3.41 -5.43
CA GLU A 26 -4.60 -3.59 -5.97
C GLU A 26 -3.50 -3.60 -4.88
N ASP A 27 -3.77 -3.03 -3.70
CA ASP A 27 -2.87 -3.12 -2.55
C ASP A 27 -2.99 -4.45 -1.80
N ILE A 28 -4.17 -5.09 -1.89
CA ILE A 28 -4.50 -6.35 -1.21
C ILE A 28 -4.28 -7.57 -2.10
N ALA A 29 -4.61 -7.48 -3.38
CA ALA A 29 -4.52 -8.61 -4.31
C ALA A 29 -3.12 -9.26 -4.35
N PRO A 30 -2.00 -8.52 -4.36
CA PRO A 30 -0.68 -9.12 -4.29
C PRO A 30 -0.40 -9.85 -2.97
N LEU A 31 -1.11 -9.51 -1.89
CA LEU A 31 -0.93 -10.07 -0.54
C LEU A 31 -1.70 -11.39 -0.33
N GLN A 32 -2.22 -12.01 -1.39
CA GLN A 32 -3.04 -13.21 -1.28
C GLN A 32 -2.31 -14.35 -0.55
N ASP A 33 -1.00 -14.54 -0.75
CA ASP A 33 -0.21 -15.58 -0.09
C ASP A 33 -0.05 -15.28 1.41
N GLU A 34 0.30 -14.04 1.78
CA GLU A 34 0.46 -13.60 3.17
C GLU A 34 -0.88 -13.65 3.93
N LEU A 35 -1.96 -13.30 3.27
CA LEU A 35 -3.32 -13.38 3.80
C LEU A 35 -3.92 -14.78 3.69
N LYS A 36 -3.28 -15.70 2.94
CA LYS A 36 -3.81 -17.04 2.63
C LYS A 36 -5.21 -16.95 2.02
N LEU A 37 -5.35 -16.09 1.03
CA LEU A 37 -6.58 -15.94 0.24
C LEU A 37 -6.54 -16.84 -0.98
N ASN A 38 -7.68 -17.40 -1.35
CA ASN A 38 -7.84 -18.05 -2.64
C ASN A 38 -8.17 -17.01 -3.74
N PRO A 39 -7.98 -17.33 -5.02
CA PRO A 39 -8.27 -16.40 -6.11
C PRO A 39 -9.71 -15.87 -6.10
N THR A 40 -10.71 -16.70 -5.77
CA THR A 40 -12.12 -16.28 -5.70
C THR A 40 -12.40 -15.29 -4.59
N ALA A 41 -11.60 -15.28 -3.51
CA ALA A 41 -11.69 -14.27 -2.47
C ALA A 41 -11.18 -12.90 -2.98
N VAL A 42 -10.13 -12.91 -3.80
CA VAL A 42 -9.64 -11.68 -4.46
C VAL A 42 -10.65 -11.16 -5.47
N GLU A 43 -11.25 -12.04 -6.27
CA GLU A 43 -12.35 -11.67 -7.18
C GLU A 43 -13.52 -11.05 -6.42
N SER A 44 -13.87 -11.60 -5.25
CA SER A 44 -14.93 -11.04 -4.38
C SER A 44 -14.60 -9.61 -3.91
N ALA A 45 -13.31 -9.29 -3.67
CA ALA A 45 -12.90 -7.92 -3.34
C ALA A 45 -13.19 -6.94 -4.49
N TYR A 46 -12.94 -7.34 -5.74
CA TYR A 46 -13.27 -6.53 -6.91
C TYR A 46 -14.77 -6.33 -7.09
N LEU A 47 -15.60 -7.32 -6.77
CA LEU A 47 -17.07 -7.16 -6.79
C LEU A 47 -17.52 -6.10 -5.78
N VAL A 48 -17.01 -6.16 -4.55
CA VAL A 48 -17.31 -5.12 -3.54
C VAL A 48 -16.80 -3.75 -3.99
N TYR A 49 -15.59 -3.67 -4.55
CA TYR A 49 -15.03 -2.44 -5.07
C TYR A 49 -15.85 -1.86 -6.24
N ALA A 50 -16.37 -2.69 -7.12
CA ALA A 50 -17.19 -2.24 -8.24
C ALA A 50 -18.41 -1.43 -7.76
N LEU A 51 -19.00 -1.81 -6.63
CA LEU A 51 -20.18 -1.18 -6.03
C LEU A 51 -19.83 0.02 -5.13
N TYR A 52 -18.80 -0.12 -4.30
CA TYR A 52 -18.52 0.83 -3.22
C TYR A 52 -17.28 1.70 -3.46
N LYS A 53 -16.51 1.46 -4.54
CA LYS A 53 -15.29 2.22 -4.89
C LYS A 53 -14.35 2.32 -3.67
N ASP A 54 -13.84 3.50 -3.37
CA ASP A 54 -12.88 3.71 -2.27
C ASP A 54 -13.42 3.29 -0.90
N ARG A 55 -14.74 3.16 -0.75
CA ARG A 55 -15.37 2.70 0.50
C ARG A 55 -15.47 1.18 0.64
N TRP A 56 -14.98 0.41 -0.32
CA TRP A 56 -15.14 -1.04 -0.38
C TRP A 56 -14.67 -1.76 0.89
N LEU A 57 -13.46 -1.44 1.36
CA LEU A 57 -12.87 -2.10 2.53
C LEU A 57 -13.62 -1.74 3.81
N ARG A 58 -13.91 -0.45 3.99
CA ARG A 58 -14.67 0.02 5.14
C ARG A 58 -16.06 -0.61 5.18
N THR A 59 -16.76 -0.68 4.05
CA THR A 59 -18.07 -1.32 3.94
C THR A 59 -17.98 -2.79 4.30
N LEU A 60 -17.04 -3.51 3.71
CA LEU A 60 -16.85 -4.93 4.01
C LEU A 60 -16.54 -5.17 5.50
N LEU A 61 -15.62 -4.40 6.10
CA LEU A 61 -15.23 -4.56 7.50
C LEU A 61 -16.30 -4.11 8.50
N SER A 62 -17.30 -3.34 8.07
CA SER A 62 -18.42 -2.93 8.94
C SER A 62 -19.50 -4.01 9.08
N LEU A 63 -19.46 -5.07 8.27
CA LEU A 63 -20.42 -6.15 8.35
C LEU A 63 -20.12 -7.07 9.55
N GLU A 64 -21.18 -7.58 10.15
CA GLU A 64 -21.09 -8.67 11.15
C GLU A 64 -21.06 -10.04 10.45
N GLY A 65 -20.61 -11.09 11.16
CA GLY A 65 -20.40 -12.40 10.54
C GLY A 65 -21.55 -12.95 9.68
N PRO A 66 -22.80 -12.99 10.21
CA PRO A 66 -23.95 -13.47 9.42
C PRO A 66 -24.28 -12.60 8.21
N ASP A 67 -24.15 -11.27 8.34
CA ASP A 67 -24.49 -10.31 7.29
C ASP A 67 -23.56 -10.42 6.08
N VAL A 68 -22.34 -10.94 6.26
CA VAL A 68 -21.37 -11.14 5.18
C VAL A 68 -21.87 -12.17 4.15
N GLU A 69 -22.56 -13.23 4.59
CA GLU A 69 -23.12 -14.24 3.69
C GLU A 69 -24.32 -13.69 2.91
N GLU A 70 -25.19 -12.94 3.56
CA GLU A 70 -26.32 -12.28 2.91
C GLU A 70 -25.81 -11.27 1.86
N PHE A 71 -24.89 -10.42 2.26
CA PHE A 71 -24.24 -9.45 1.37
C PHE A 71 -23.55 -10.13 0.19
N ALA A 72 -22.87 -11.28 0.39
CA ALA A 72 -22.27 -12.02 -0.71
C ALA A 72 -23.29 -12.42 -1.77
N ASN A 73 -24.45 -12.93 -1.34
CA ASN A 73 -25.54 -13.32 -2.26
C ASN A 73 -26.09 -12.10 -3.01
N GLU A 74 -26.24 -10.95 -2.36
CA GLU A 74 -26.72 -9.71 -2.97
C GLU A 74 -25.82 -9.22 -4.09
N ILE A 75 -24.48 -9.29 -3.90
CA ILE A 75 -23.49 -8.80 -4.89
C ILE A 75 -23.08 -9.87 -5.90
N GLY A 76 -23.62 -11.09 -5.81
CA GLY A 76 -23.27 -12.20 -6.69
C GLY A 76 -21.86 -12.79 -6.41
N ALA A 77 -21.32 -12.60 -5.21
CA ALA A 77 -20.06 -13.22 -4.78
C ALA A 77 -20.30 -14.61 -4.18
N HIS A 78 -19.29 -15.46 -4.20
CA HIS A 78 -19.35 -16.73 -3.50
C HIS A 78 -19.29 -16.51 -1.97
N PRO A 79 -20.33 -16.90 -1.19
CA PRO A 79 -20.44 -16.59 0.23
C PRO A 79 -19.20 -17.00 1.04
N GLY A 80 -18.74 -18.24 0.90
CA GLY A 80 -17.55 -18.73 1.61
C GLY A 80 -16.27 -17.96 1.27
N SER A 81 -16.15 -17.45 0.04
CA SER A 81 -15.00 -16.65 -0.39
C SER A 81 -15.03 -15.25 0.24
N LEU A 82 -16.22 -14.62 0.27
CA LEU A 82 -16.36 -13.29 0.87
C LEU A 82 -16.19 -13.35 2.40
N VAL A 83 -16.72 -14.37 3.06
CA VAL A 83 -16.52 -14.61 4.50
C VAL A 83 -15.04 -14.83 4.82
N ALA A 84 -14.34 -15.60 3.98
CA ALA A 84 -12.90 -15.80 4.15
C ALA A 84 -12.13 -14.49 3.97
N LEU A 85 -12.45 -13.70 2.94
CA LEU A 85 -11.86 -12.37 2.71
C LEU A 85 -12.09 -11.45 3.91
N HIS A 86 -13.34 -11.29 4.34
CA HIS A 86 -13.72 -10.47 5.48
C HIS A 86 -12.92 -10.83 6.73
N ARG A 87 -12.91 -12.11 7.12
CA ARG A 87 -12.18 -12.60 8.29
C ARG A 87 -10.68 -12.32 8.20
N LYS A 88 -10.09 -12.43 7.01
CA LYS A 88 -8.65 -12.19 6.82
C LYS A 88 -8.33 -10.69 6.85
N LEU A 89 -9.17 -9.86 6.26
CA LEU A 89 -8.99 -8.41 6.25
C LEU A 89 -9.28 -7.77 7.60
N LYS A 90 -10.11 -8.37 8.45
CA LYS A 90 -10.27 -7.93 9.86
C LYS A 90 -8.95 -7.88 10.64
N ARG A 91 -7.91 -8.60 10.21
CA ARG A 91 -6.56 -8.49 10.80
C ARG A 91 -5.98 -7.08 10.68
N LEU A 92 -6.41 -6.29 9.69
CA LEU A 92 -5.97 -4.91 9.51
C LEU A 92 -6.41 -4.01 10.66
N GLU A 93 -7.54 -4.32 11.32
CA GLU A 93 -8.03 -3.57 12.49
C GLU A 93 -7.06 -3.63 13.69
N ASN A 94 -6.17 -4.62 13.73
CA ASN A 94 -5.16 -4.75 14.77
C ASN A 94 -3.95 -3.83 14.58
N PHE A 95 -3.84 -3.16 13.44
CA PHE A 95 -2.76 -2.21 13.22
C PHE A 95 -3.15 -0.83 13.76
N PRO A 96 -2.39 -0.28 14.73
CA PRO A 96 -2.77 0.96 15.42
C PRO A 96 -2.74 2.20 14.52
N PHE A 97 -2.12 2.10 13.33
CA PHE A 97 -2.08 3.16 12.33
C PHE A 97 -3.27 3.10 11.35
N MET A 98 -4.09 2.05 11.42
CA MET A 98 -5.28 1.94 10.58
C MET A 98 -6.44 2.71 11.20
N VAL A 99 -7.10 3.55 10.40
CA VAL A 99 -8.26 4.33 10.82
C VAL A 99 -9.46 4.08 9.89
N LYS A 100 -10.66 4.06 10.46
CA LYS A 100 -11.89 3.74 9.70
C LYS A 100 -12.20 4.76 8.62
N LYS A 101 -11.87 6.02 8.85
CA LYS A 101 -12.10 7.12 7.92
C LYS A 101 -10.97 8.12 8.04
N GLY A 102 -10.42 8.56 6.92
CA GLY A 102 -9.47 9.67 6.89
C GLY A 102 -10.16 10.96 7.35
N GLY A 103 -9.49 11.73 8.18
CA GLY A 103 -9.99 13.02 8.65
C GLY A 103 -9.41 14.16 7.85
N GLY A 104 -10.13 14.66 6.84
CA GLY A 104 -9.86 15.95 6.19
C GLY A 104 -8.41 16.19 5.72
N ASP A 105 -7.86 17.35 6.03
CA ASP A 105 -6.52 17.81 5.61
C ASP A 105 -5.32 16.99 6.14
N ASP A 106 -5.56 15.91 6.88
CA ASP A 106 -4.54 15.07 7.54
C ASP A 106 -4.31 13.70 6.87
N ASP A 107 -4.51 13.60 5.56
CA ASP A 107 -4.12 12.41 4.82
C ASP A 107 -2.58 12.29 4.78
N CYS A 108 -2.05 11.39 5.62
CA CYS A 108 -0.61 11.19 5.74
C CYS A 108 0.05 10.76 4.42
N VAL A 109 -0.66 9.97 3.61
CA VAL A 109 -0.14 9.52 2.31
C VAL A 109 -0.07 10.70 1.35
N ASP A 110 -1.11 11.52 1.28
CA ASP A 110 -1.10 12.73 0.44
C ASP A 110 -0.03 13.72 0.90
N ARG A 111 0.20 13.84 2.21
CA ARG A 111 1.28 14.67 2.76
C ARG A 111 2.67 14.15 2.35
N ILE A 112 2.89 12.84 2.37
CA ILE A 112 4.13 12.24 1.84
C ILE A 112 4.29 12.62 0.36
N MET A 113 3.24 12.53 -0.44
CA MET A 113 3.29 12.91 -1.85
C MET A 113 3.62 14.40 -2.04
N GLN A 114 3.06 15.28 -1.22
CA GLN A 114 3.37 16.72 -1.23
C GLN A 114 4.84 16.99 -0.88
N TYR A 115 5.40 16.31 0.12
CA TYR A 115 6.81 16.44 0.47
C TYR A 115 7.73 16.00 -0.67
N LEU A 116 7.45 14.84 -1.26
CA LEU A 116 8.22 14.35 -2.41
C LEU A 116 8.14 15.31 -3.59
N ASP A 117 6.98 15.91 -3.82
CA ASP A 117 6.78 16.91 -4.87
C ASP A 117 7.55 18.19 -4.61
N ALA A 118 7.60 18.62 -3.37
CA ALA A 118 8.43 19.76 -2.94
C ALA A 118 9.93 19.47 -2.95
N GLY A 119 10.35 18.22 -3.20
CA GLY A 119 11.75 17.78 -3.18
C GLY A 119 12.30 17.55 -1.77
N ILE A 120 11.42 17.33 -0.80
CA ILE A 120 11.78 17.01 0.58
C ILE A 120 11.96 15.50 0.69
N ASN A 121 13.08 15.07 1.28
CA ASN A 121 13.32 13.65 1.55
C ASN A 121 12.41 13.14 2.66
N VAL A 122 11.87 11.95 2.47
CA VAL A 122 10.98 11.29 3.43
C VAL A 122 11.61 9.98 3.89
N VAL A 123 11.68 9.77 5.20
CA VAL A 123 12.08 8.51 5.81
C VAL A 123 10.86 7.88 6.47
N LEU A 124 10.48 6.69 6.00
CA LEU A 124 9.40 5.91 6.58
C LEU A 124 9.95 4.87 7.53
N GLU A 125 9.69 5.04 8.82
CA GLU A 125 10.17 4.16 9.87
C GLU A 125 9.05 3.28 10.43
N PHE A 126 9.25 1.97 10.40
CA PHE A 126 8.28 0.99 10.94
C PHE A 126 8.45 0.74 12.44
N GLY A 127 9.54 1.22 13.04
CA GLY A 127 9.82 1.03 14.46
C GLY A 127 9.99 -0.45 14.82
N GLN A 128 9.28 -0.90 15.86
CA GLN A 128 9.29 -2.29 16.32
C GLN A 128 8.25 -3.18 15.62
N GLN A 129 7.65 -2.70 14.54
CA GLN A 129 6.71 -3.53 13.77
C GLN A 129 7.45 -4.74 13.17
N THR A 130 6.91 -5.94 13.38
CA THR A 130 7.47 -7.20 12.88
C THR A 130 6.54 -7.92 11.90
N SER A 131 5.33 -7.44 11.70
CA SER A 131 4.36 -8.07 10.80
C SER A 131 4.74 -7.86 9.34
N MET A 132 4.98 -8.95 8.61
CA MET A 132 5.21 -8.91 7.17
C MET A 132 4.02 -8.29 6.44
N LEU A 133 2.81 -8.64 6.83
CA LEU A 133 1.59 -8.03 6.27
C LEU A 133 1.60 -6.50 6.38
N CYS A 134 2.04 -5.95 7.52
CA CYS A 134 2.16 -4.51 7.70
C CYS A 134 3.17 -3.91 6.72
N TYR A 135 4.36 -4.49 6.62
CA TYR A 135 5.41 -4.00 5.72
C TYR A 135 4.94 -3.99 4.26
N LEU A 136 4.40 -5.11 3.78
CA LEU A 136 3.98 -5.28 2.39
C LEU A 136 2.80 -4.36 2.07
N LEU A 137 1.80 -4.26 2.96
CA LEU A 137 0.64 -3.40 2.75
C LEU A 137 1.03 -1.92 2.63
N VAL A 138 1.80 -1.41 3.58
CA VAL A 138 2.23 0.00 3.56
C VAL A 138 3.11 0.28 2.36
N ALA A 139 4.02 -0.64 2.03
CA ALA A 139 4.86 -0.52 0.84
C ALA A 139 4.03 -0.46 -0.45
N ASN A 140 3.02 -1.33 -0.59
CA ASN A 140 2.14 -1.35 -1.76
C ASN A 140 1.35 -0.04 -1.89
N ILE A 141 0.73 0.43 -0.80
CA ILE A 141 -0.05 1.69 -0.82
C ILE A 141 0.82 2.87 -1.26
N ILE A 142 1.96 3.08 -0.60
CA ILE A 142 2.82 4.23 -0.89
C ILE A 142 3.40 4.13 -2.29
N SER A 143 3.87 2.96 -2.70
CA SER A 143 4.45 2.76 -4.02
C SER A 143 3.44 2.93 -5.14
N ARG A 144 2.19 2.46 -4.96
CA ARG A 144 1.10 2.71 -5.90
C ARG A 144 0.82 4.20 -6.04
N ARG A 145 0.73 4.94 -4.94
CA ARG A 145 0.50 6.39 -4.96
C ARG A 145 1.65 7.14 -5.64
N ILE A 146 2.90 6.75 -5.37
CA ILE A 146 4.06 7.30 -6.08
C ILE A 146 3.94 7.03 -7.59
N HIS A 147 3.63 5.80 -7.97
CA HIS A 147 3.45 5.42 -9.38
C HIS A 147 2.40 6.31 -10.04
N GLU A 148 1.20 6.38 -9.48
CA GLU A 148 0.10 7.21 -10.02
C GLU A 148 0.49 8.69 -10.15
N MET A 149 1.17 9.24 -9.15
CA MET A 149 1.62 10.63 -9.17
C MET A 149 2.62 10.89 -10.30
N TYR A 150 3.63 10.02 -10.43
CA TYR A 150 4.69 10.20 -11.42
C TYR A 150 4.21 9.94 -12.84
N VAL A 151 3.32 8.99 -13.05
CA VAL A 151 2.67 8.79 -14.36
C VAL A 151 1.94 10.07 -14.77
N ARG A 152 1.08 10.63 -13.91
CA ARG A 152 0.36 11.88 -14.23
C ARG A 152 1.30 13.05 -14.52
N LYS A 153 2.39 13.19 -13.78
CA LYS A 153 3.38 14.25 -14.01
C LYS A 153 4.09 14.08 -15.36
N CYS A 154 4.48 12.85 -15.71
CA CYS A 154 5.10 12.57 -17.00
C CYS A 154 4.12 12.84 -18.16
N GLU A 155 2.87 12.42 -18.04
CA GLU A 155 1.84 12.70 -19.03
C GLU A 155 1.65 14.21 -19.23
N LYS A 156 1.61 14.99 -18.13
CA LYS A 156 1.56 16.45 -18.20
C LYS A 156 2.77 17.02 -18.93
N PHE A 157 3.98 16.62 -18.53
CA PHE A 157 5.22 17.08 -19.16
C PHE A 157 5.27 16.75 -20.65
N TYR A 158 4.91 15.54 -21.04
CA TYR A 158 4.90 15.16 -22.45
C TYR A 158 3.84 15.90 -23.27
N SER A 159 2.73 16.28 -22.66
CA SER A 159 1.67 17.04 -23.33
C SER A 159 2.01 18.53 -23.48
N THR A 160 2.62 19.13 -22.46
CA THR A 160 2.93 20.58 -22.45
C THR A 160 4.28 20.90 -23.08
N GLN A 161 5.23 19.95 -23.06
CA GLN A 161 6.63 20.15 -23.43
C GLN A 161 7.30 21.31 -22.66
N ASN A 162 6.68 21.72 -21.52
CA ASN A 162 7.21 22.78 -20.69
C ASN A 162 8.26 22.22 -19.73
N PRO A 163 9.52 22.73 -19.73
CA PRO A 163 10.56 22.30 -18.81
C PRO A 163 10.17 22.40 -17.33
N ASP A 164 9.31 23.36 -16.95
CA ASP A 164 8.84 23.51 -15.58
C ASP A 164 7.92 22.38 -15.11
N ASP A 165 7.31 21.65 -16.05
CA ASP A 165 6.47 20.48 -15.77
C ASP A 165 7.28 19.18 -15.67
N GLN A 166 8.59 19.21 -15.95
CA GLN A 166 9.43 18.02 -15.89
C GLN A 166 9.46 17.44 -14.45
N PRO A 167 9.12 16.14 -14.29
CA PRO A 167 9.17 15.52 -12.96
C PRO A 167 10.59 15.53 -12.37
N ARG A 168 10.71 15.84 -11.11
CA ARG A 168 11.97 15.65 -10.38
C ARG A 168 12.27 14.18 -10.26
N GLN A 169 13.56 13.84 -10.32
CA GLN A 169 13.97 12.45 -10.06
C GLN A 169 13.69 12.06 -8.61
N LEU A 170 13.11 10.89 -8.44
CA LEU A 170 12.89 10.25 -7.14
C LEU A 170 13.71 8.98 -7.05
N MET A 171 14.42 8.80 -5.95
CA MET A 171 15.04 7.53 -5.59
C MET A 171 14.32 6.94 -4.38
N ILE A 172 13.77 5.74 -4.55
CA ILE A 172 13.21 4.94 -3.46
C ILE A 172 14.34 4.06 -2.94
N THR A 173 14.71 4.23 -1.68
CA THR A 173 15.72 3.39 -1.03
C THR A 173 15.02 2.38 -0.12
N ILE A 174 15.31 1.10 -0.30
CA ILE A 174 14.80 0.01 0.54
C ILE A 174 15.98 -0.57 1.33
N GLU A 175 15.95 -0.39 2.63
CA GLU A 175 16.88 -1.05 3.57
C GLU A 175 16.29 -2.39 4.01
N GLU A 176 17.17 -3.35 4.35
CA GLU A 176 16.78 -4.72 4.68
C GLU A 176 15.90 -5.35 3.59
N ALA A 177 16.32 -5.16 2.35
CA ALA A 177 15.50 -5.44 1.16
C ALA A 177 15.03 -6.90 1.05
N HIS A 178 15.75 -7.85 1.68
CA HIS A 178 15.30 -9.24 1.76
C HIS A 178 13.90 -9.40 2.40
N LYS A 179 13.43 -8.43 3.18
CA LYS A 179 12.07 -8.45 3.72
C LYS A 179 11.01 -8.25 2.64
N PHE A 180 11.32 -7.50 1.58
CA PHE A 180 10.39 -7.09 0.53
C PHE A 180 10.63 -7.79 -0.81
N LEU A 181 11.89 -8.20 -1.05
CA LEU A 181 12.38 -8.66 -2.34
C LEU A 181 12.89 -10.10 -2.33
N ASN A 182 12.63 -10.88 -1.28
CA ASN A 182 12.83 -12.33 -1.38
C ASN A 182 11.81 -12.94 -2.36
N PRO A 183 12.07 -14.14 -2.93
CA PRO A 183 11.21 -14.71 -3.97
C PRO A 183 9.72 -14.84 -3.62
N ALA A 184 9.41 -15.01 -2.34
CA ALA A 184 8.01 -15.07 -1.89
C ALA A 184 7.38 -13.67 -1.75
N ALA A 185 8.11 -12.70 -1.17
CA ALA A 185 7.63 -11.34 -0.96
C ALA A 185 7.64 -10.50 -2.25
N ALA A 186 8.60 -10.71 -3.14
CA ALA A 186 8.72 -9.93 -4.38
C ALA A 186 7.47 -10.03 -5.27
N LYS A 187 6.81 -11.20 -5.27
CA LYS A 187 5.53 -11.41 -5.97
C LYS A 187 4.35 -10.69 -5.32
N GLN A 188 4.49 -10.28 -4.06
CA GLN A 188 3.45 -9.63 -3.26
C GLN A 188 3.65 -8.11 -3.16
N THR A 189 4.62 -7.57 -3.88
CA THR A 189 4.92 -6.13 -3.87
C THR A 189 4.97 -5.56 -5.28
N ILE A 190 4.74 -4.26 -5.37
CA ILE A 190 4.89 -3.48 -6.61
C ILE A 190 6.37 -3.19 -6.95
N PHE A 191 7.33 -3.54 -6.08
CA PHE A 191 8.74 -3.17 -6.30
C PHE A 191 9.34 -3.76 -7.57
N GLY A 192 8.94 -4.99 -7.94
CA GLY A 192 9.34 -5.57 -9.22
C GLY A 192 8.87 -4.75 -10.43
N THR A 193 7.69 -4.17 -10.37
CA THR A 193 7.17 -3.24 -11.39
C THR A 193 7.94 -1.92 -11.36
N ILE A 194 8.21 -1.38 -10.17
CA ILE A 194 9.01 -0.16 -10.02
C ILE A 194 10.40 -0.34 -10.64
N ALA A 195 11.08 -1.43 -10.33
CA ALA A 195 12.42 -1.70 -10.86
C ALA A 195 12.46 -1.77 -12.39
N ARG A 196 11.44 -2.39 -13.00
CA ARG A 196 11.38 -2.58 -14.46
C ARG A 196 10.83 -1.37 -15.22
N GLU A 197 9.83 -0.70 -14.70
CA GLU A 197 9.04 0.26 -15.45
C GLU A 197 9.22 1.71 -15.05
N MET A 198 9.50 1.97 -13.76
CA MET A 198 9.41 3.32 -13.21
C MET A 198 10.56 4.24 -13.63
N ARG A 199 11.66 3.69 -14.15
CA ARG A 199 12.77 4.50 -14.66
C ARG A 199 12.31 5.49 -15.76
N LYS A 200 11.39 5.08 -16.63
CA LYS A 200 10.80 5.96 -17.64
C LYS A 200 9.96 7.10 -17.07
N TYR A 201 9.55 6.98 -15.79
CA TYR A 201 8.80 7.98 -15.05
C TYR A 201 9.66 8.73 -14.01
N TYR A 202 10.98 8.78 -14.19
CA TYR A 202 11.90 9.48 -13.30
C TYR A 202 12.01 8.88 -11.89
N VAL A 203 11.61 7.64 -11.68
CA VAL A 203 11.74 6.93 -10.41
C VAL A 203 12.76 5.81 -10.53
N SER A 204 13.68 5.72 -9.58
CA SER A 204 14.69 4.67 -9.45
C SER A 204 14.58 3.97 -8.10
N LEU A 205 15.03 2.72 -8.06
CA LEU A 205 15.07 1.90 -6.85
C LEU A 205 16.52 1.68 -6.45
N LEU A 206 16.85 1.98 -5.18
CA LEU A 206 18.11 1.62 -4.54
C LEU A 206 17.83 0.55 -3.48
N VAL A 207 18.47 -0.58 -3.62
CA VAL A 207 18.33 -1.73 -2.73
C VAL A 207 19.56 -1.84 -1.85
N VAL A 208 19.35 -1.85 -0.53
CA VAL A 208 20.41 -2.01 0.47
C VAL A 208 20.15 -3.26 1.27
N ASP A 209 21.06 -4.23 1.23
CA ASP A 209 20.91 -5.49 1.93
C ASP A 209 22.27 -6.07 2.34
N GLN A 210 22.28 -6.79 3.46
CA GLN A 210 23.45 -7.53 3.94
C GLN A 210 23.53 -8.94 3.34
N ARG A 211 22.45 -9.43 2.72
CA ARG A 211 22.31 -10.78 2.16
C ARG A 211 21.78 -10.73 0.73
N PRO A 212 22.58 -10.26 -0.23
CA PRO A 212 22.11 -10.09 -1.62
C PRO A 212 21.59 -11.37 -2.26
N SER A 213 22.12 -12.53 -1.85
CA SER A 213 21.62 -13.84 -2.33
C SER A 213 20.20 -14.21 -1.87
N GLY A 214 19.60 -13.42 -0.98
CA GLY A 214 18.22 -13.59 -0.53
C GLY A 214 17.22 -12.75 -1.31
N ILE A 215 17.68 -11.97 -2.28
CA ILE A 215 16.86 -11.09 -3.12
C ILE A 215 16.53 -11.83 -4.42
N ASP A 216 15.29 -11.67 -4.90
CA ASP A 216 14.83 -12.21 -6.18
C ASP A 216 15.47 -11.42 -7.35
N ASP A 217 15.85 -12.13 -8.43
CA ASP A 217 16.52 -11.57 -9.62
C ASP A 217 15.54 -10.81 -10.55
#